data_75e60771fe1e7a2eda00e97797732271
#
_entry.id   75e60771fe1e7a2eda00e97797732271
#
_cell.length_a   1.000
_cell.length_b   1.000
_cell.length_c   1.000
_cell.angle_alpha   90.00
_cell.angle_beta   90.00
_cell.angle_gamma   90.00
#
_symmetry.space_group_name_H-M   'P 1'
#
loop_
_entity.id
_entity.type
_entity.pdbx_description
1 polymer ?
#
loop_
_entity_poly.entity_id
_entity_poly.type
_entity_poly.pdbx_seq_one_letter_code
_entity_poly.pdbx_strand_id
1 'polypeptide(L)'
;MTRKIIWTLLLIAIAGALAYGMNHYPGSVSFEWFSWRISMSVYVFILLGLIAFTLLFWLWRLYRGMVALPSRFSGWREQKREQRALAALQTATIALQEGRWAHAEKAAKIAARRPEAVGLASLLGAASAHARADQSSATEWLNRLDEFPEFADAKFLQQAQMALDNQDSLQALTLLDKVSPNLRKHSLRYKELLLQAQAQSNNWHEVKQLASERKTVISAEQQNEWMKRAIAGLSADDSLSLDYLRKLYKDMPDEVRDDDTAMQTYIQALLQRHAYGDARMVIQEAMRNRWRPALLPDYVRAAQTDSITDQLKMCDAWQNLGYADDALYTTA
;
A
#
# COMPACT_ATOMS: atom_id res chain seq x y z
N MET A 1 -47.74 23.56 -10.60
CA MET A 1 -48.81 24.53 -10.20
C MET A 1 -50.10 24.30 -10.99
N THR A 2 -50.05 24.07 -12.28
CA THR A 2 -51.20 23.88 -13.20
C THR A 2 -52.20 22.78 -12.77
N ARG A 3 -51.72 21.67 -12.25
CA ARG A 3 -52.55 20.53 -11.82
C ARG A 3 -53.44 20.85 -10.59
N LYS A 4 -53.00 21.74 -9.69
CA LYS A 4 -53.79 22.17 -8.55
C LYS A 4 -54.92 23.15 -8.99
N ILE A 5 -54.63 24.01 -9.95
CA ILE A 5 -55.59 24.96 -10.52
C ILE A 5 -56.71 24.22 -11.27
N ILE A 6 -56.36 23.18 -12.03
CA ILE A 6 -57.35 22.37 -12.76
C ILE A 6 -58.29 21.64 -11.76
N TRP A 7 -57.77 21.11 -10.67
CA TRP A 7 -58.57 20.44 -9.64
C TRP A 7 -59.50 21.40 -8.88
N THR A 8 -59.06 22.64 -8.59
CA THR A 8 -59.93 23.64 -7.95
C THR A 8 -61.01 24.12 -8.91
N LEU A 9 -60.70 24.32 -10.18
CA LEU A 9 -61.72 24.67 -11.20
C LEU A 9 -62.73 23.56 -11.40
N LEU A 10 -62.32 22.29 -11.39
CA LEU A 10 -63.21 21.13 -11.48
C LEU A 10 -64.16 21.03 -10.28
N LEU A 11 -63.66 21.29 -9.06
CA LEU A 11 -64.46 21.33 -7.85
C LEU A 11 -65.49 22.46 -7.89
N ILE A 12 -65.15 23.64 -8.34
CA ILE A 12 -66.06 24.79 -8.49
C ILE A 12 -67.15 24.48 -9.55
N ALA A 13 -66.79 23.85 -10.67
CA ALA A 13 -67.75 23.45 -11.71
C ALA A 13 -68.73 22.39 -11.22
N ILE A 14 -68.26 21.39 -10.44
CA ILE A 14 -69.12 20.39 -9.79
C ILE A 14 -70.03 21.01 -8.77
N ALA A 15 -69.57 21.93 -7.93
CA ALA A 15 -70.37 22.65 -6.95
C ALA A 15 -71.44 23.53 -7.65
N GLY A 16 -71.13 24.19 -8.74
CA GLY A 16 -72.07 24.96 -9.54
C GLY A 16 -73.15 24.10 -10.21
N ALA A 17 -72.79 22.97 -10.74
CA ALA A 17 -73.73 22.00 -11.35
C ALA A 17 -74.68 21.39 -10.31
N LEU A 18 -74.19 21.09 -9.09
CA LEU A 18 -74.99 20.63 -7.97
C LEU A 18 -75.96 21.69 -7.48
N ALA A 19 -75.53 22.95 -7.37
CA ALA A 19 -76.39 24.07 -6.99
C ALA A 19 -77.50 24.36 -8.00
N TYR A 20 -77.21 24.23 -9.29
CA TYR A 20 -78.18 24.39 -10.34
C TYR A 20 -79.23 23.27 -10.33
N GLY A 21 -78.79 22.03 -10.09
CA GLY A 21 -79.67 20.86 -9.99
C GLY A 21 -80.61 20.93 -8.76
N MET A 22 -80.15 21.45 -7.67
CA MET A 22 -80.97 21.64 -6.44
C MET A 22 -82.24 22.49 -6.65
N ASN A 23 -82.18 23.42 -7.59
CA ASN A 23 -83.27 24.36 -7.83
C ASN A 23 -84.34 23.80 -8.79
N HIS A 24 -84.03 22.77 -9.59
CA HIS A 24 -84.92 22.27 -10.66
C HIS A 24 -85.54 20.86 -10.38
N TYR A 25 -84.92 20.03 -9.53
CA TYR A 25 -85.43 18.66 -9.24
C TYR A 25 -85.29 18.31 -7.78
N PRO A 26 -86.33 18.45 -6.96
CA PRO A 26 -86.28 18.03 -5.54
C PRO A 26 -86.35 16.48 -5.42
N GLY A 27 -85.19 15.85 -5.38
CA GLY A 27 -85.07 14.41 -5.06
C GLY A 27 -84.69 14.19 -3.63
N SER A 28 -85.30 13.23 -2.93
CA SER A 28 -84.93 12.82 -1.56
C SER A 28 -84.46 11.35 -1.60
N VAL A 29 -83.32 11.06 -0.91
CA VAL A 29 -82.88 9.72 -0.65
C VAL A 29 -83.18 9.40 0.81
N SER A 30 -83.95 8.32 1.04
CA SER A 30 -84.24 7.81 2.37
C SER A 30 -83.46 6.50 2.63
N PHE A 31 -82.63 6.54 3.67
CA PHE A 31 -81.95 5.35 4.16
C PHE A 31 -82.73 4.79 5.37
N GLU A 32 -83.20 3.53 5.26
CA GLU A 32 -83.82 2.81 6.33
C GLU A 32 -82.83 1.78 6.90
N TRP A 33 -82.37 1.99 8.14
CA TRP A 33 -81.52 1.03 8.83
C TRP A 33 -82.20 0.68 10.18
N PHE A 34 -82.75 -0.53 10.21
CA PHE A 34 -83.43 -1.09 11.36
C PHE A 34 -84.62 -0.22 11.90
N SER A 35 -84.46 0.66 12.85
CA SER A 35 -85.48 1.56 13.41
C SER A 35 -85.28 3.02 13.02
N TRP A 36 -84.31 3.37 12.25
CA TRP A 36 -83.95 4.76 11.93
C TRP A 36 -84.16 5.04 10.44
N ARG A 37 -85.03 6.04 10.18
CA ARG A 37 -85.24 6.54 8.82
C ARG A 37 -84.61 7.91 8.72
N ILE A 38 -83.51 7.99 7.96
CA ILE A 38 -82.79 9.24 7.67
C ILE A 38 -83.14 9.62 6.24
N SER A 39 -83.91 10.68 6.07
CA SER A 39 -84.21 11.29 4.77
C SER A 39 -83.35 12.50 4.52
N MET A 40 -82.57 12.50 3.45
CA MET A 40 -81.73 13.62 3.07
C MET A 40 -81.87 13.93 1.58
N SER A 41 -81.60 15.17 1.18
CA SER A 41 -81.60 15.54 -0.23
C SER A 41 -80.52 14.75 -1.00
N VAL A 42 -80.82 14.27 -2.23
CA VAL A 42 -79.88 13.62 -3.14
C VAL A 42 -78.58 14.38 -3.25
N TYR A 43 -78.62 15.70 -3.28
CA TYR A 43 -77.45 16.57 -3.42
C TYR A 43 -76.57 16.57 -2.20
N VAL A 44 -77.16 16.52 -0.99
CA VAL A 44 -76.39 16.39 0.28
C VAL A 44 -75.73 15.04 0.36
N PHE A 45 -76.39 13.97 -0.12
CA PHE A 45 -75.81 12.64 -0.22
C PHE A 45 -74.61 12.59 -1.16
N ILE A 46 -74.72 13.17 -2.36
CA ILE A 46 -73.62 13.25 -3.32
C ILE A 46 -72.44 14.09 -2.77
N LEU A 47 -72.74 15.22 -2.10
CA LEU A 47 -71.69 16.04 -1.48
C LEU A 47 -70.94 15.32 -0.36
N LEU A 48 -71.66 14.60 0.53
CA LEU A 48 -71.08 13.75 1.57
C LEU A 48 -70.23 12.60 0.97
N GLY A 49 -70.73 11.97 -0.10
CA GLY A 49 -69.97 10.94 -0.84
C GLY A 49 -68.65 11.49 -1.42
N LEU A 50 -68.71 12.69 -1.98
CA LEU A 50 -67.52 13.33 -2.56
C LEU A 50 -66.50 13.74 -1.50
N ILE A 51 -66.96 14.25 -0.34
CA ILE A 51 -66.13 14.52 0.83
C ILE A 51 -65.52 13.21 1.38
N ALA A 52 -66.32 12.16 1.53
CA ALA A 52 -65.82 10.84 2.01
C ALA A 52 -64.79 10.27 1.03
N PHE A 53 -65.00 10.36 -0.29
CA PHE A 53 -64.10 9.90 -1.30
C PHE A 53 -62.77 10.68 -1.31
N THR A 54 -62.84 12.02 -1.16
CA THR A 54 -61.62 12.85 -1.07
C THR A 54 -60.83 12.57 0.20
N LEU A 55 -61.52 12.36 1.34
CA LEU A 55 -60.89 11.95 2.61
C LEU A 55 -60.21 10.56 2.45
N LEU A 56 -60.91 9.58 1.88
CA LEU A 56 -60.35 8.24 1.65
C LEU A 56 -59.14 8.26 0.71
N PHE A 57 -59.23 9.09 -0.35
CA PHE A 57 -58.10 9.30 -1.26
C PHE A 57 -56.89 9.93 -0.56
N TRP A 58 -57.11 10.91 0.32
CA TRP A 58 -56.05 11.53 1.10
C TRP A 58 -55.45 10.55 2.12
N LEU A 59 -56.28 9.74 2.81
CA LEU A 59 -55.80 8.70 3.70
C LEU A 59 -54.95 7.66 2.96
N TRP A 60 -55.40 7.21 1.79
CA TRP A 60 -54.66 6.26 0.98
C TRP A 60 -53.33 6.84 0.48
N ARG A 61 -53.33 8.10 0.08
CA ARG A 61 -52.12 8.81 -0.29
C ARG A 61 -51.13 8.95 0.88
N LEU A 62 -51.62 9.27 2.09
CA LEU A 62 -50.83 9.29 3.32
C LEU A 62 -50.24 7.91 3.63
N TYR A 63 -51.10 6.88 3.59
CA TYR A 63 -50.67 5.49 3.80
C TYR A 63 -49.58 5.06 2.82
N ARG A 64 -49.75 5.31 1.53
CA ARG A 64 -48.69 5.05 0.53
C ARG A 64 -47.40 5.84 0.78
N GLY A 65 -47.53 7.09 1.23
CA GLY A 65 -46.38 7.91 1.64
C GLY A 65 -45.63 7.31 2.84
N MET A 66 -46.37 6.85 3.84
CA MET A 66 -45.78 6.20 5.02
C MET A 66 -45.10 4.88 4.73
N VAL A 67 -45.67 4.04 3.87
CA VAL A 67 -45.10 2.74 3.47
C VAL A 67 -43.85 2.94 2.57
N ALA A 68 -43.75 4.01 1.82
CA ALA A 68 -42.58 4.33 0.96
C ALA A 68 -41.44 5.06 1.72
N LEU A 69 -41.68 5.58 2.93
CA LEU A 69 -40.68 6.27 3.75
C LEU A 69 -39.52 5.35 4.20
N PRO A 70 -39.74 4.08 4.65
CA PRO A 70 -38.65 3.22 5.12
C PRO A 70 -37.61 2.94 4.03
N SER A 71 -38.00 2.74 2.77
CA SER A 71 -37.09 2.43 1.67
C SER A 71 -36.18 3.63 1.27
N ARG A 72 -36.69 4.85 1.38
CA ARG A 72 -35.89 6.07 1.14
C ARG A 72 -34.93 6.37 2.28
N PHE A 73 -35.36 6.11 3.52
CA PHE A 73 -34.48 6.27 4.68
C PHE A 73 -33.42 5.19 4.78
N SER A 74 -33.70 3.94 4.37
CA SER A 74 -32.71 2.88 4.35
C SER A 74 -31.61 3.16 3.32
N GLY A 75 -31.96 3.58 2.11
CA GLY A 75 -30.97 3.94 1.08
C GLY A 75 -30.08 5.13 1.50
N TRP A 76 -30.68 6.17 2.10
CA TRP A 76 -29.89 7.31 2.61
C TRP A 76 -28.96 6.93 3.76
N ARG A 77 -29.43 6.09 4.70
CA ARG A 77 -28.60 5.57 5.80
C ARG A 77 -27.48 4.70 5.29
N GLU A 78 -27.74 3.88 4.29
CA GLU A 78 -26.74 3.02 3.64
C GLU A 78 -25.66 3.85 2.97
N GLN A 79 -26.03 4.80 2.13
CA GLN A 79 -25.10 5.71 1.48
C GLN A 79 -24.26 6.51 2.49
N LYS A 80 -24.86 6.96 3.59
CA LYS A 80 -24.14 7.68 4.65
C LYS A 80 -23.16 6.77 5.41
N ARG A 81 -23.48 5.48 5.57
CA ARG A 81 -22.57 4.48 6.15
C ARG A 81 -21.38 4.18 5.24
N GLU A 82 -21.63 4.04 3.95
CA GLU A 82 -20.60 3.86 2.92
C GLU A 82 -19.63 5.05 2.88
N GLN A 83 -20.16 6.27 2.81
CA GLN A 83 -19.35 7.49 2.87
C GLN A 83 -18.50 7.57 4.15
N ARG A 84 -19.03 7.14 5.29
CA ARG A 84 -18.28 7.11 6.56
C ARG A 84 -17.16 6.07 6.52
N ALA A 85 -17.37 4.91 5.91
CA ALA A 85 -16.34 3.88 5.77
C ALA A 85 -15.20 4.36 4.85
N LEU A 86 -15.54 4.97 3.71
CA LEU A 86 -14.55 5.56 2.80
C LEU A 86 -13.75 6.69 3.48
N ALA A 87 -14.43 7.60 4.18
CA ALA A 87 -13.75 8.66 4.94
C ALA A 87 -12.85 8.09 6.05
N ALA A 88 -13.26 6.99 6.69
CA ALA A 88 -12.45 6.30 7.68
C ALA A 88 -11.21 5.63 7.06
N LEU A 89 -11.31 5.01 5.86
CA LEU A 89 -10.16 4.50 5.12
C LEU A 89 -9.18 5.61 4.74
N GLN A 90 -9.68 6.74 4.24
CA GLN A 90 -8.84 7.90 3.94
C GLN A 90 -8.12 8.40 5.19
N THR A 91 -8.84 8.53 6.30
CA THR A 91 -8.26 8.94 7.59
C THR A 91 -7.20 7.93 8.06
N ALA A 92 -7.46 6.63 7.93
CA ALA A 92 -6.51 5.59 8.29
C ALA A 92 -5.23 5.68 7.45
N THR A 93 -5.36 5.87 6.13
CA THR A 93 -4.22 6.00 5.22
C THR A 93 -3.38 7.24 5.54
N ILE A 94 -4.03 8.41 5.73
CA ILE A 94 -3.33 9.65 6.07
C ILE A 94 -2.62 9.50 7.42
N ALA A 95 -3.31 9.01 8.44
CA ALA A 95 -2.74 8.82 9.78
C ALA A 95 -1.57 7.81 9.78
N LEU A 96 -1.62 6.78 8.93
CA LEU A 96 -0.53 5.83 8.73
C LEU A 96 0.70 6.54 8.16
N GLN A 97 0.54 7.39 7.15
CA GLN A 97 1.65 8.16 6.55
C GLN A 97 2.21 9.23 7.49
N GLU A 98 1.36 9.80 8.36
CA GLU A 98 1.77 10.75 9.39
C GLU A 98 2.46 10.11 10.61
N GLY A 99 2.57 8.77 10.67
CA GLY A 99 3.11 8.06 11.83
C GLY A 99 2.16 8.03 13.04
N ARG A 100 0.89 8.36 12.86
CA ARG A 100 -0.14 8.36 13.92
C ARG A 100 -0.83 6.99 14.02
N TRP A 101 -0.03 5.97 14.35
CA TRP A 101 -0.41 4.55 14.26
C TRP A 101 -1.69 4.19 15.02
N ALA A 102 -1.84 4.66 16.27
CA ALA A 102 -3.04 4.39 17.07
C ALA A 102 -4.30 5.01 16.46
N HIS A 103 -4.18 6.19 15.84
CA HIS A 103 -5.28 6.84 15.16
C HIS A 103 -5.65 6.13 13.85
N ALA A 104 -4.64 5.69 13.10
CA ALA A 104 -4.81 4.91 11.89
C ALA A 104 -5.55 3.59 12.17
N GLU A 105 -5.15 2.84 13.18
CA GLU A 105 -5.81 1.60 13.58
C GLU A 105 -7.28 1.83 14.02
N LYS A 106 -7.52 2.89 14.80
CA LYS A 106 -8.89 3.26 15.22
C LYS A 106 -9.77 3.58 14.01
N ALA A 107 -9.25 4.29 13.03
CA ALA A 107 -9.96 4.60 11.79
C ALA A 107 -10.20 3.33 10.96
N ALA A 108 -9.22 2.42 10.87
CA ALA A 108 -9.38 1.12 10.23
C ALA A 108 -10.49 0.28 10.89
N LYS A 109 -10.59 0.27 12.23
CA LYS A 109 -11.69 -0.38 12.97
C LYS A 109 -13.08 0.17 12.62
N ILE A 110 -13.15 1.46 12.32
CA ILE A 110 -14.42 2.08 11.89
C ILE A 110 -14.77 1.65 10.46
N ALA A 111 -13.79 1.64 9.57
CA ALA A 111 -13.97 1.22 8.17
C ALA A 111 -14.36 -0.26 8.07
N ALA A 112 -13.73 -1.13 8.85
CA ALA A 112 -13.97 -2.57 8.88
C ALA A 112 -15.39 -2.99 9.34
N ARG A 113 -16.23 -2.03 9.76
CA ARG A 113 -17.65 -2.30 10.03
C ARG A 113 -18.46 -2.53 8.76
N ARG A 114 -17.90 -2.25 7.60
CA ARG A 114 -18.51 -2.45 6.29
C ARG A 114 -17.82 -3.60 5.57
N PRO A 115 -18.58 -4.61 5.09
CA PRO A 115 -18.00 -5.78 4.40
C PRO A 115 -17.10 -5.39 3.23
N GLU A 116 -17.50 -4.38 2.46
CA GLU A 116 -16.77 -3.91 1.27
C GLU A 116 -15.42 -3.25 1.61
N ALA A 117 -15.25 -2.80 2.83
CA ALA A 117 -14.04 -2.12 3.29
C ALA A 117 -13.14 -2.99 4.17
N VAL A 118 -13.59 -4.21 4.57
CA VAL A 118 -12.87 -5.07 5.52
C VAL A 118 -11.46 -5.40 5.02
N GLY A 119 -11.30 -5.79 3.76
CA GLY A 119 -9.99 -6.19 3.21
C GLY A 119 -8.96 -5.06 3.33
N LEU A 120 -9.28 -3.89 2.79
CA LEU A 120 -8.35 -2.74 2.84
C LEU A 120 -8.16 -2.23 4.27
N ALA A 121 -9.22 -2.18 5.08
CA ALA A 121 -9.13 -1.79 6.49
C ALA A 121 -8.24 -2.75 7.30
N SER A 122 -8.27 -4.04 6.98
CA SER A 122 -7.43 -5.04 7.64
C SER A 122 -5.95 -4.88 7.30
N LEU A 123 -5.62 -4.56 6.06
CA LEU A 123 -4.23 -4.23 5.69
C LEU A 123 -3.73 -2.98 6.42
N LEU A 124 -4.53 -1.90 6.43
CA LEU A 124 -4.16 -0.67 7.14
C LEU A 124 -4.07 -0.88 8.66
N GLY A 125 -4.99 -1.68 9.22
CA GLY A 125 -4.98 -2.06 10.63
C GLY A 125 -3.75 -2.87 11.00
N ALA A 126 -3.38 -3.87 10.19
CA ALA A 126 -2.20 -4.69 10.38
C ALA A 126 -0.90 -3.86 10.33
N ALA A 127 -0.76 -2.99 9.31
CA ALA A 127 0.38 -2.11 9.20
C ALA A 127 0.50 -1.15 10.40
N SER A 128 -0.63 -0.61 10.86
CA SER A 128 -0.67 0.29 12.02
C SER A 128 -0.31 -0.41 13.34
N ALA A 129 -0.83 -1.62 13.55
CA ALA A 129 -0.57 -2.42 14.73
C ALA A 129 0.91 -2.87 14.76
N HIS A 130 1.45 -3.31 13.61
CA HIS A 130 2.86 -3.67 13.48
C HIS A 130 3.79 -2.49 13.80
N ALA A 131 3.50 -1.31 13.24
CA ALA A 131 4.29 -0.10 13.51
C ALA A 131 4.28 0.33 14.99
N ARG A 132 3.28 -0.11 15.76
CA ARG A 132 3.22 0.04 17.22
C ARG A 132 3.88 -1.10 18.00
N ALA A 133 4.49 -2.06 17.32
CA ALA A 133 5.00 -3.31 17.88
C ALA A 133 3.92 -4.17 18.59
N ASP A 134 2.65 -4.00 18.22
CA ASP A 134 1.51 -4.82 18.70
C ASP A 134 1.31 -6.01 17.78
N GLN A 135 2.09 -7.05 17.99
CA GLN A 135 2.13 -8.25 17.14
C GLN A 135 0.80 -9.02 17.17
N SER A 136 0.12 -9.03 18.33
CA SER A 136 -1.14 -9.75 18.49
C SER A 136 -2.25 -9.12 17.66
N SER A 137 -2.41 -7.79 17.75
CA SER A 137 -3.37 -7.05 16.94
C SER A 137 -3.04 -7.13 15.44
N ALA A 138 -1.77 -7.07 15.07
CA ALA A 138 -1.35 -7.19 13.67
C ALA A 138 -1.74 -8.55 13.08
N THR A 139 -1.51 -9.64 13.82
CA THR A 139 -1.90 -10.99 13.41
C THR A 139 -3.41 -11.15 13.31
N GLU A 140 -4.18 -10.60 14.26
CA GLU A 140 -5.64 -10.62 14.19
C GLU A 140 -6.17 -9.94 12.94
N TRP A 141 -5.61 -8.78 12.60
CA TRP A 141 -5.98 -8.06 11.38
C TRP A 141 -5.66 -8.86 10.11
N LEU A 142 -4.49 -9.51 10.04
CA LEU A 142 -4.08 -10.32 8.90
C LEU A 142 -4.92 -11.59 8.74
N ASN A 143 -5.35 -12.22 9.83
CA ASN A 143 -6.22 -13.39 9.78
C ASN A 143 -7.60 -13.09 9.19
N ARG A 144 -8.10 -11.86 9.33
CA ARG A 144 -9.36 -11.44 8.68
C ARG A 144 -9.26 -11.45 7.16
N LEU A 145 -8.04 -11.34 6.60
CA LEU A 145 -7.81 -11.38 5.15
C LEU A 145 -7.95 -12.78 4.55
N ASP A 146 -8.05 -13.83 5.36
CA ASP A 146 -8.24 -15.20 4.88
C ASP A 146 -9.57 -15.40 4.14
N GLU A 147 -10.56 -14.56 4.44
CA GLU A 147 -11.86 -14.54 3.76
C GLU A 147 -11.83 -13.77 2.42
N PHE A 148 -10.72 -13.09 2.10
CA PHE A 148 -10.58 -12.20 0.94
C PHE A 148 -9.39 -12.60 0.05
N PRO A 149 -9.57 -13.56 -0.89
CA PRO A 149 -8.47 -14.08 -1.72
C PRO A 149 -7.75 -13.02 -2.54
N GLU A 150 -8.43 -11.94 -2.92
CA GLU A 150 -7.87 -10.83 -3.66
C GLU A 150 -6.79 -10.05 -2.88
N PHE A 151 -6.77 -10.17 -1.56
CA PHE A 151 -5.74 -9.55 -0.70
C PHE A 151 -4.63 -10.52 -0.29
N ALA A 152 -4.63 -11.77 -0.77
CA ALA A 152 -3.67 -12.79 -0.36
C ALA A 152 -2.22 -12.38 -0.58
N ASP A 153 -1.88 -11.85 -1.74
CA ASP A 153 -0.52 -11.38 -2.06
C ASP A 153 -0.10 -10.23 -1.13
N ALA A 154 -0.98 -9.26 -0.90
CA ALA A 154 -0.71 -8.13 -0.01
C ALA A 154 -0.53 -8.60 1.45
N LYS A 155 -1.31 -9.59 1.89
CA LYS A 155 -1.16 -10.24 3.19
C LYS A 155 0.22 -10.88 3.33
N PHE A 156 0.66 -11.68 2.34
CA PHE A 156 1.98 -12.34 2.38
C PHE A 156 3.12 -11.33 2.39
N LEU A 157 3.04 -10.24 1.60
CA LEU A 157 4.04 -9.18 1.62
C LEU A 157 4.11 -8.48 2.99
N GLN A 158 2.96 -8.22 3.62
CA GLN A 158 2.92 -7.60 4.94
C GLN A 158 3.48 -8.55 6.02
N GLN A 159 3.13 -9.83 5.96
CA GLN A 159 3.68 -10.85 6.87
C GLN A 159 5.18 -11.03 6.69
N ALA A 160 5.68 -11.02 5.44
CA ALA A 160 7.11 -11.11 5.14
C ALA A 160 7.87 -9.91 5.71
N GLN A 161 7.32 -8.69 5.59
CA GLN A 161 7.90 -7.50 6.23
C GLN A 161 7.99 -7.67 7.74
N MET A 162 6.91 -8.13 8.38
CA MET A 162 6.90 -8.36 9.84
C MET A 162 7.93 -9.40 10.28
N ALA A 163 8.09 -10.47 9.49
CA ALA A 163 9.10 -11.49 9.76
C ALA A 163 10.54 -10.92 9.65
N LEU A 164 10.80 -10.07 8.64
CA LEU A 164 12.10 -9.40 8.47
C LEU A 164 12.40 -8.44 9.61
N ASP A 165 11.42 -7.68 10.08
CA ASP A 165 11.58 -6.77 11.20
C ASP A 165 11.85 -7.52 12.51
N ASN A 166 11.35 -8.76 12.62
CA ASN A 166 11.64 -9.69 13.72
C ASN A 166 12.93 -10.50 13.52
N GLN A 167 13.73 -10.22 12.47
CA GLN A 167 14.96 -10.94 12.12
C GLN A 167 14.73 -12.41 11.72
N ASP A 168 13.52 -12.81 11.36
CA ASP A 168 13.19 -14.14 10.86
C ASP A 168 13.17 -14.18 9.33
N SER A 169 14.36 -14.20 8.76
CA SER A 169 14.55 -14.23 7.31
C SER A 169 14.03 -15.51 6.66
N LEU A 170 14.05 -16.65 7.35
CA LEU A 170 13.56 -17.93 6.82
C LEU A 170 12.03 -17.90 6.69
N GLN A 171 11.34 -17.40 7.71
CA GLN A 171 9.90 -17.21 7.63
C GLN A 171 9.53 -16.21 6.51
N ALA A 172 10.28 -15.12 6.39
CA ALA A 172 10.06 -14.15 5.32
C ALA A 172 10.17 -14.79 3.93
N LEU A 173 11.22 -15.60 3.66
CA LEU A 173 11.40 -16.31 2.40
C LEU A 173 10.24 -17.28 2.11
N THR A 174 9.79 -18.03 3.12
CA THR A 174 8.66 -18.96 2.96
C THR A 174 7.34 -18.25 2.64
N LEU A 175 7.14 -17.04 3.17
CA LEU A 175 5.97 -16.20 2.89
C LEU A 175 6.04 -15.59 1.50
N LEU A 176 7.21 -15.09 1.09
CA LEU A 176 7.44 -14.54 -0.24
C LEU A 176 7.25 -15.62 -1.33
N ASP A 177 7.52 -16.87 -1.01
CA ASP A 177 7.30 -17.98 -1.93
C ASP A 177 5.82 -18.34 -2.15
N LYS A 178 4.92 -17.83 -1.33
CA LYS A 178 3.46 -17.96 -1.52
C LYS A 178 2.85 -16.86 -2.39
N VAL A 179 3.60 -15.79 -2.67
CA VAL A 179 3.16 -14.68 -3.53
C VAL A 179 2.96 -15.16 -4.96
N SER A 180 1.95 -14.66 -5.65
CA SER A 180 1.62 -15.06 -7.02
C SER A 180 2.76 -14.79 -8.01
N PRO A 181 2.98 -15.63 -9.04
CA PRO A 181 4.04 -15.47 -10.03
C PRO A 181 3.95 -14.15 -10.81
N ASN A 182 2.75 -13.64 -11.01
CA ASN A 182 2.55 -12.36 -11.69
C ASN A 182 3.09 -11.19 -10.85
N LEU A 183 2.76 -11.16 -9.56
CA LEU A 183 3.23 -10.10 -8.67
C LEU A 183 4.75 -10.17 -8.45
N ARG A 184 5.33 -11.37 -8.34
CA ARG A 184 6.80 -11.56 -8.23
C ARG A 184 7.58 -10.87 -9.34
N LYS A 185 7.05 -10.84 -10.58
CA LYS A 185 7.71 -10.23 -11.74
C LYS A 185 7.60 -8.71 -11.78
N HIS A 186 6.49 -8.15 -11.29
CA HIS A 186 6.14 -6.75 -11.52
C HIS A 186 6.16 -5.88 -10.26
N SER A 187 6.31 -6.47 -9.06
CA SER A 187 6.29 -5.72 -7.81
C SER A 187 7.70 -5.36 -7.35
N LEU A 188 7.97 -4.05 -7.29
CA LEU A 188 9.18 -3.52 -6.65
C LEU A 188 9.25 -3.95 -5.18
N ARG A 189 8.13 -3.84 -4.46
CA ARG A 189 8.06 -4.21 -3.05
C ARG A 189 8.44 -5.67 -2.79
N TYR A 190 7.97 -6.59 -3.64
CA TYR A 190 8.37 -8.00 -3.55
C TYR A 190 9.88 -8.18 -3.71
N LYS A 191 10.48 -7.53 -4.72
CA LYS A 191 11.92 -7.64 -4.98
C LYS A 191 12.76 -7.05 -3.84
N GLU A 192 12.35 -5.92 -3.27
CA GLU A 192 13.02 -5.31 -2.11
C GLU A 192 12.99 -6.24 -0.89
N LEU A 193 11.82 -6.81 -0.57
CA LEU A 193 11.68 -7.75 0.55
C LEU A 193 12.50 -9.02 0.32
N LEU A 194 12.55 -9.54 -0.92
CA LEU A 194 13.32 -10.71 -1.27
C LEU A 194 14.83 -10.45 -1.09
N LEU A 195 15.33 -9.32 -1.60
CA LEU A 195 16.72 -8.92 -1.43
C LEU A 195 17.08 -8.75 0.05
N GLN A 196 16.21 -8.13 0.82
CA GLN A 196 16.40 -7.96 2.25
C GLN A 196 16.42 -9.31 3.00
N ALA A 197 15.49 -10.21 2.66
CA ALA A 197 15.42 -11.56 3.25
C ALA A 197 16.67 -12.40 2.94
N GLN A 198 17.13 -12.37 1.68
CA GLN A 198 18.35 -13.05 1.25
C GLN A 198 19.60 -12.48 1.96
N ALA A 199 19.68 -11.15 2.08
CA ALA A 199 20.78 -10.49 2.79
C ALA A 199 20.81 -10.84 4.28
N GLN A 200 19.65 -10.83 4.96
CA GLN A 200 19.55 -11.25 6.36
C GLN A 200 19.89 -12.75 6.59
N SER A 201 19.65 -13.57 5.57
CA SER A 201 20.03 -14.99 5.58
C SER A 201 21.50 -15.22 5.20
N ASN A 202 22.28 -14.16 4.95
CA ASN A 202 23.65 -14.22 4.43
C ASN A 202 23.78 -14.93 3.06
N ASN A 203 22.69 -15.02 2.28
CA ASN A 203 22.68 -15.62 0.95
C ASN A 203 23.16 -14.60 -0.11
N TRP A 204 24.39 -14.12 0.04
CA TRP A 204 24.95 -13.06 -0.79
C TRP A 204 25.06 -13.40 -2.27
N HIS A 205 25.16 -14.69 -2.61
CA HIS A 205 25.12 -15.17 -3.98
C HIS A 205 23.79 -14.83 -4.67
N GLU A 206 22.67 -15.10 -3.99
CA GLU A 206 21.35 -14.78 -4.50
C GLU A 206 21.12 -13.27 -4.58
N VAL A 207 21.61 -12.52 -3.58
CA VAL A 207 21.54 -11.04 -3.61
C VAL A 207 22.27 -10.50 -4.84
N LYS A 208 23.50 -10.97 -5.12
CA LYS A 208 24.26 -10.60 -6.31
C LYS A 208 23.48 -10.94 -7.59
N GLN A 209 22.93 -12.14 -7.68
CA GLN A 209 22.18 -12.59 -8.87
C GLN A 209 20.96 -11.72 -9.11
N LEU A 210 20.14 -11.47 -8.08
CA LEU A 210 18.96 -10.62 -8.15
C LEU A 210 19.29 -9.17 -8.51
N ALA A 211 20.38 -8.62 -7.94
CA ALA A 211 20.85 -7.27 -8.25
C ALA A 211 21.40 -7.13 -9.68
N SER A 212 21.88 -8.20 -10.29
CA SER A 212 22.41 -8.19 -11.66
C SER A 212 21.37 -8.48 -12.75
N GLU A 213 20.10 -8.71 -12.40
CA GLU A 213 19.01 -8.93 -13.36
C GLU A 213 18.81 -7.71 -14.27
N ARG A 214 18.98 -7.86 -15.58
CA ARG A 214 18.83 -6.76 -16.55
C ARG A 214 17.39 -6.29 -16.72
N LYS A 215 16.40 -7.18 -16.53
CA LYS A 215 14.95 -6.88 -16.65
C LYS A 215 14.31 -6.97 -15.28
N THR A 216 14.55 -5.96 -14.47
CA THR A 216 13.98 -5.87 -13.14
C THR A 216 13.19 -4.58 -12.96
N VAL A 217 12.32 -4.55 -11.97
CA VAL A 217 11.57 -3.33 -11.55
C VAL A 217 12.40 -2.43 -10.64
N ILE A 218 13.60 -2.88 -10.23
CA ILE A 218 14.50 -2.14 -9.35
C ILE A 218 15.28 -1.12 -10.20
N SER A 219 15.46 0.10 -9.69
CA SER A 219 16.26 1.12 -10.36
C SER A 219 17.75 0.74 -10.41
N ALA A 220 18.48 1.27 -11.39
CA ALA A 220 19.93 1.03 -11.51
C ALA A 220 20.69 1.45 -10.24
N GLU A 221 20.30 2.55 -9.62
CA GLU A 221 20.89 3.02 -8.37
C GLU A 221 20.68 2.02 -7.21
N GLN A 222 19.45 1.54 -7.04
CA GLN A 222 19.15 0.50 -6.03
C GLN A 222 19.86 -0.82 -6.34
N GLN A 223 19.98 -1.20 -7.62
CA GLN A 223 20.75 -2.39 -8.01
C GLN A 223 22.22 -2.25 -7.60
N ASN A 224 22.84 -1.10 -7.85
CA ASN A 224 24.22 -0.82 -7.47
C ASN A 224 24.40 -0.88 -5.95
N GLU A 225 23.46 -0.32 -5.18
CA GLU A 225 23.50 -0.39 -3.71
C GLU A 225 23.41 -1.84 -3.18
N TRP A 226 22.52 -2.66 -3.76
CA TRP A 226 22.45 -4.07 -3.40
C TRP A 226 23.68 -4.85 -3.86
N MET A 227 24.24 -4.50 -5.00
CA MET A 227 25.49 -5.10 -5.50
C MET A 227 26.67 -4.79 -4.55
N LYS A 228 26.82 -3.55 -4.07
CA LYS A 228 27.83 -3.19 -3.08
C LYS A 228 27.70 -4.02 -1.80
N ARG A 229 26.48 -4.18 -1.29
CA ARG A 229 26.21 -5.02 -0.10
C ARG A 229 26.54 -6.49 -0.35
N ALA A 230 26.19 -7.01 -1.54
CA ALA A 230 26.49 -8.39 -1.91
C ALA A 230 28.01 -8.62 -2.00
N ILE A 231 28.76 -7.68 -2.58
CA ILE A 231 30.22 -7.74 -2.66
C ILE A 231 30.83 -7.71 -1.27
N ALA A 232 30.36 -6.82 -0.40
CA ALA A 232 30.85 -6.78 0.98
C ALA A 232 30.60 -8.09 1.73
N GLY A 233 29.39 -8.65 1.61
CA GLY A 233 29.05 -9.93 2.25
C GLY A 233 29.83 -11.13 1.68
N LEU A 234 29.99 -11.22 0.35
CA LEU A 234 30.78 -12.25 -0.31
C LEU A 234 32.29 -12.10 0.01
N SER A 235 32.76 -10.88 0.14
CA SER A 235 34.17 -10.61 0.50
C SER A 235 34.47 -11.04 1.94
N ALA A 236 33.49 -10.91 2.84
CA ALA A 236 33.60 -11.33 4.24
C ALA A 236 33.51 -12.85 4.45
N ASP A 237 33.06 -13.61 3.45
CA ASP A 237 32.93 -15.06 3.55
C ASP A 237 34.28 -15.75 3.28
N ASP A 238 34.94 -16.18 4.35
CA ASP A 238 36.26 -16.84 4.30
C ASP A 238 36.25 -18.21 3.58
N SER A 239 35.08 -18.81 3.37
CA SER A 239 34.95 -20.09 2.67
C SER A 239 35.15 -19.96 1.15
N LEU A 240 35.05 -18.73 0.61
CA LEU A 240 35.16 -18.48 -0.84
C LEU A 240 36.61 -18.52 -1.32
N SER A 241 36.83 -19.19 -2.46
CA SER A 241 38.15 -19.28 -3.08
C SER A 241 38.63 -17.94 -3.65
N LEU A 242 39.96 -17.76 -3.73
CA LEU A 242 40.54 -16.58 -4.37
C LEU A 242 40.12 -16.45 -5.87
N ASP A 243 39.97 -17.55 -6.56
CA ASP A 243 39.51 -17.52 -7.96
C ASP A 243 38.08 -17.00 -8.09
N TYR A 244 37.22 -17.30 -7.09
CA TYR A 244 35.89 -16.73 -7.04
C TYR A 244 35.93 -15.21 -6.80
N LEU A 245 36.79 -14.73 -5.89
CA LEU A 245 36.96 -13.28 -5.65
C LEU A 245 37.51 -12.56 -6.87
N ARG A 246 38.46 -13.14 -7.60
CA ARG A 246 38.95 -12.60 -8.89
C ARG A 246 37.84 -12.49 -9.91
N LYS A 247 36.98 -13.50 -10.02
CA LYS A 247 35.80 -13.46 -10.89
C LYS A 247 34.79 -12.39 -10.42
N LEU A 248 34.56 -12.29 -9.13
CA LEU A 248 33.67 -11.27 -8.54
C LEU A 248 34.11 -9.85 -8.95
N TYR A 249 35.43 -9.57 -8.91
CA TYR A 249 35.97 -8.27 -9.34
C TYR A 249 35.76 -8.00 -10.84
N LYS A 250 35.94 -9.00 -11.67
CA LYS A 250 35.72 -8.87 -13.12
C LYS A 250 34.26 -8.63 -13.49
N ASP A 251 33.34 -9.27 -12.75
CA ASP A 251 31.90 -9.16 -12.94
C ASP A 251 31.28 -7.90 -12.29
N MET A 252 32.10 -7.11 -11.56
CA MET A 252 31.65 -5.93 -10.82
C MET A 252 31.34 -4.79 -11.80
N PRO A 253 30.14 -4.16 -11.71
CA PRO A 253 29.81 -2.97 -12.50
C PRO A 253 30.79 -1.82 -12.23
N ASP A 254 31.03 -0.99 -13.23
CA ASP A 254 32.00 0.12 -13.12
C ASP A 254 31.60 1.11 -12.01
N GLU A 255 30.31 1.41 -11.85
CA GLU A 255 29.80 2.29 -10.81
C GLU A 255 30.08 1.75 -9.40
N VAL A 256 30.06 0.43 -9.23
CA VAL A 256 30.34 -0.23 -7.95
C VAL A 256 31.86 -0.30 -7.72
N ARG A 257 32.63 -0.52 -8.81
CA ARG A 257 34.12 -0.52 -8.78
C ARG A 257 34.66 0.86 -8.42
N ASP A 258 33.94 1.91 -8.81
CA ASP A 258 34.31 3.29 -8.49
C ASP A 258 33.90 3.74 -7.08
N ASP A 259 33.12 2.92 -6.35
CA ASP A 259 32.74 3.18 -4.98
C ASP A 259 33.90 2.86 -4.01
N ASP A 260 34.29 3.85 -3.21
CA ASP A 260 35.46 3.73 -2.32
C ASP A 260 35.24 2.67 -1.24
N THR A 261 34.02 2.55 -0.70
CA THR A 261 33.70 1.61 0.39
C THR A 261 33.69 0.16 -0.12
N ALA A 262 33.05 -0.08 -1.26
CA ALA A 262 33.03 -1.41 -1.87
C ALA A 262 34.43 -1.88 -2.24
N MET A 263 35.22 -1.00 -2.83
CA MET A 263 36.61 -1.27 -3.21
C MET A 263 37.47 -1.57 -1.99
N GLN A 264 37.41 -0.74 -0.96
CA GLN A 264 38.18 -0.96 0.27
C GLN A 264 37.82 -2.30 0.93
N THR A 265 36.51 -2.62 1.02
CA THR A 265 36.06 -3.91 1.58
C THR A 265 36.63 -5.09 0.81
N TYR A 266 36.61 -5.01 -0.53
CA TYR A 266 37.14 -6.07 -1.40
C TYR A 266 38.67 -6.23 -1.23
N ILE A 267 39.41 -5.11 -1.19
CA ILE A 267 40.87 -5.13 -0.99
C ILE A 267 41.22 -5.73 0.36
N GLN A 268 40.50 -5.35 1.42
CA GLN A 268 40.72 -5.91 2.75
C GLN A 268 40.48 -7.43 2.79
N ALA A 269 39.46 -7.91 2.09
CA ALA A 269 39.22 -9.35 1.95
C ALA A 269 40.36 -10.11 1.25
N LEU A 270 41.01 -9.50 0.27
CA LEU A 270 42.22 -10.06 -0.37
C LEU A 270 43.41 -10.08 0.59
N LEU A 271 43.62 -9.00 1.36
CA LEU A 271 44.71 -8.89 2.32
C LEU A 271 44.56 -9.90 3.46
N GLN A 272 43.33 -10.12 3.96
CA GLN A 272 43.04 -11.12 4.98
C GLN A 272 43.40 -12.54 4.53
N ARG A 273 43.20 -12.82 3.22
CA ARG A 273 43.57 -14.12 2.59
C ARG A 273 45.00 -14.20 2.11
N HIS A 274 45.85 -13.24 2.49
CA HIS A 274 47.25 -13.14 2.07
C HIS A 274 47.45 -13.09 0.55
N ALA A 275 46.44 -12.66 -0.20
CA ALA A 275 46.51 -12.48 -1.66
C ALA A 275 47.12 -11.11 -2.03
N TYR A 276 48.33 -10.84 -1.52
CA TYR A 276 48.99 -9.54 -1.63
C TYR A 276 49.17 -9.07 -3.06
N GLY A 277 49.54 -9.99 -3.99
CA GLY A 277 49.72 -9.66 -5.40
C GLY A 277 48.40 -9.19 -6.06
N ASP A 278 47.28 -9.84 -5.75
CA ASP A 278 45.97 -9.45 -6.28
C ASP A 278 45.52 -8.11 -5.69
N ALA A 279 45.67 -7.94 -4.35
CA ALA A 279 45.34 -6.67 -3.70
C ALA A 279 46.11 -5.50 -4.27
N ARG A 280 47.45 -5.66 -4.48
CA ARG A 280 48.30 -4.64 -5.09
C ARG A 280 47.83 -4.26 -6.50
N MET A 281 47.54 -5.27 -7.34
CA MET A 281 47.06 -5.04 -8.70
C MET A 281 45.78 -4.24 -8.74
N VAL A 282 44.82 -4.60 -7.90
CA VAL A 282 43.53 -3.90 -7.77
C VAL A 282 43.71 -2.46 -7.27
N ILE A 283 44.58 -2.23 -6.27
CA ILE A 283 44.85 -0.87 -5.75
C ILE A 283 45.53 -0.01 -6.84
N GLN A 284 46.50 -0.55 -7.58
CA GLN A 284 47.16 0.18 -8.65
C GLN A 284 46.20 0.54 -9.78
N GLU A 285 45.28 -0.37 -10.14
CA GLU A 285 44.22 -0.11 -11.13
C GLU A 285 43.25 0.97 -10.65
N ALA A 286 42.79 0.87 -9.40
CA ALA A 286 41.88 1.85 -8.79
C ALA A 286 42.51 3.26 -8.73
N MET A 287 43.80 3.35 -8.34
CA MET A 287 44.54 4.61 -8.29
C MET A 287 44.86 5.21 -9.64
N ARG A 288 45.01 4.40 -10.67
CA ARG A 288 45.19 4.86 -12.04
C ARG A 288 43.95 5.54 -12.59
N ASN A 289 42.75 5.01 -12.23
CA ASN A 289 41.46 5.56 -12.69
C ASN A 289 41.13 6.85 -11.94
N ARG A 290 41.32 6.84 -10.63
CA ARG A 290 41.08 7.98 -9.74
C ARG A 290 42.01 7.91 -8.54
N TRP A 291 42.63 9.05 -8.16
CA TRP A 291 43.44 9.11 -6.97
C TRP A 291 42.61 8.85 -5.72
N ARG A 292 43.03 7.89 -4.90
CA ARG A 292 42.33 7.44 -3.68
C ARG A 292 43.32 7.28 -2.52
N PRO A 293 43.69 8.36 -1.86
CA PRO A 293 44.67 8.31 -0.78
C PRO A 293 44.33 7.38 0.37
N ALA A 294 43.03 7.12 0.59
CA ALA A 294 42.54 6.15 1.59
C ALA A 294 43.03 4.72 1.36
N LEU A 295 43.47 4.35 0.15
CA LEU A 295 43.98 3.03 -0.18
C LEU A 295 45.51 2.91 0.05
N LEU A 296 46.22 3.97 0.32
CA LEU A 296 47.68 3.94 0.55
C LEU A 296 48.10 3.01 1.70
N PRO A 297 47.46 3.03 2.89
CA PRO A 297 47.81 2.09 3.95
C PRO A 297 47.61 0.61 3.53
N ASP A 298 46.59 0.32 2.74
CA ASP A 298 46.34 -1.04 2.25
C ASP A 298 47.34 -1.42 1.15
N TYR A 299 47.81 -0.44 0.33
CA TYR A 299 48.90 -0.67 -0.61
C TYR A 299 50.21 -1.07 0.09
N VAL A 300 50.60 -0.36 1.14
CA VAL A 300 51.79 -0.71 1.93
C VAL A 300 51.71 -2.11 2.52
N ARG A 301 50.55 -2.49 3.02
CA ARG A 301 50.31 -3.88 3.49
C ARG A 301 50.41 -4.89 2.40
N ALA A 302 49.88 -4.60 1.19
CA ALA A 302 49.93 -5.46 0.02
C ALA A 302 51.37 -5.54 -0.59
N ALA A 303 52.18 -4.53 -0.43
CA ALA A 303 53.53 -4.44 -0.95
C ALA A 303 54.62 -4.99 0.00
N GLN A 304 54.26 -5.51 1.18
CA GLN A 304 55.22 -6.04 2.17
C GLN A 304 56.12 -7.17 1.62
N THR A 305 55.71 -7.87 0.58
CA THR A 305 56.49 -8.93 -0.07
C THR A 305 57.39 -8.41 -1.21
N ASP A 306 57.27 -7.13 -1.59
CA ASP A 306 58.02 -6.54 -2.68
C ASP A 306 59.35 -5.95 -2.21
N SER A 307 60.28 -5.74 -3.14
CA SER A 307 61.47 -4.99 -2.81
C SER A 307 61.14 -3.52 -2.51
N ILE A 308 61.80 -2.94 -1.54
CA ILE A 308 61.67 -1.51 -1.19
C ILE A 308 61.82 -0.62 -2.42
N THR A 309 62.72 -1.00 -3.33
CA THR A 309 62.99 -0.28 -4.58
C THR A 309 61.74 -0.23 -5.50
N ASP A 310 60.95 -1.30 -5.56
CA ASP A 310 59.73 -1.32 -6.39
C ASP A 310 58.58 -0.56 -5.78
N GLN A 311 58.50 -0.54 -4.45
CA GLN A 311 57.55 0.31 -3.70
C GLN A 311 57.86 1.80 -3.94
N LEU A 312 59.11 2.23 -3.79
CA LEU A 312 59.56 3.58 -4.06
C LEU A 312 59.29 4.01 -5.51
N LYS A 313 59.59 3.18 -6.51
CA LYS A 313 59.26 3.47 -7.91
C LYS A 313 57.78 3.78 -8.11
N MET A 314 56.89 3.06 -7.45
CA MET A 314 55.45 3.32 -7.56
C MET A 314 55.06 4.63 -6.88
N CYS A 315 55.59 4.93 -5.71
CA CYS A 315 55.38 6.22 -5.04
C CYS A 315 55.88 7.39 -5.91
N ASP A 316 57.07 7.26 -6.51
CA ASP A 316 57.62 8.23 -7.46
C ASP A 316 56.73 8.41 -8.68
N ALA A 317 56.19 7.30 -9.21
CA ALA A 317 55.26 7.33 -10.36
C ALA A 317 53.97 8.11 -10.02
N TRP A 318 53.41 7.90 -8.86
CA TRP A 318 52.20 8.64 -8.40
C TRP A 318 52.51 10.12 -8.12
N GLN A 319 53.67 10.42 -7.54
CA GLN A 319 54.13 11.80 -7.33
C GLN A 319 54.33 12.54 -8.65
N ASN A 320 54.91 11.86 -9.68
CA ASN A 320 55.11 12.43 -11.03
C ASN A 320 53.77 12.68 -11.77
N LEU A 321 52.70 11.99 -11.40
CA LEU A 321 51.35 12.25 -11.89
C LEU A 321 50.68 13.45 -11.20
N GLY A 322 51.38 14.14 -10.29
CA GLY A 322 50.88 15.32 -9.60
C GLY A 322 50.04 15.03 -8.32
N TYR A 323 50.07 13.79 -7.86
CA TYR A 323 49.38 13.38 -6.64
C TYR A 323 50.32 13.61 -5.41
N ALA A 324 50.57 14.87 -5.07
CA ALA A 324 51.33 15.27 -3.89
C ALA A 324 50.38 15.33 -2.68
N ASP A 325 50.27 14.23 -1.94
CA ASP A 325 49.48 14.16 -0.73
C ASP A 325 50.38 13.79 0.47
N ASP A 326 50.15 14.40 1.63
CA ASP A 326 50.88 14.09 2.86
C ASP A 326 50.83 12.58 3.21
N ALA A 327 49.76 11.90 2.83
CA ALA A 327 49.64 10.47 3.00
C ALA A 327 50.66 9.67 2.17
N LEU A 328 51.10 10.17 1.02
CA LEU A 328 52.15 9.54 0.19
C LEU A 328 53.51 9.59 0.87
N TYR A 329 53.83 10.71 1.54
CA TYR A 329 55.10 10.85 2.24
C TYR A 329 55.19 10.05 3.54
N THR A 330 54.05 9.68 4.14
CA THR A 330 54.01 8.80 5.32
C THR A 330 54.10 7.33 4.95
N THR A 331 53.86 6.97 3.68
CA THR A 331 53.88 5.59 3.19
C THR A 331 55.20 5.19 2.49
N ALA A 332 56.02 6.15 2.07
CA ALA A 332 57.32 5.94 1.50
C ALA A 332 58.42 5.88 2.58
#